data_359c09033cfc84fde29375f3dba78c77
#
_entry.id   359c09033cfc84fde29375f3dba78c77
#
_cell.length_a   1.000
_cell.length_b   1.000
_cell.length_c   1.000
_cell.angle_alpha   90.00
_cell.angle_beta   90.00
_cell.angle_gamma   90.00
#
_symmetry.space_group_name_H-M   'P 1'
#
loop_
_entity.id
_entity.type
_entity.pdbx_description
1 polymer ?
#
loop_
_entity_poly.entity_id
_entity_poly.type
_entity_poly.pdbx_seq_one_letter_code
_entity_poly.pdbx_strand_id
1 'polypeptide(L)'
;MSFGAAHAASIDRELVLPSLAQAMAEVDRLSQAQALSSSVDWTWAQTLEHCAQSIEYSMTGYPEPKSALFQHTVGALAFAAFAARGRMTHGLNEPIPGAKPLSPNISLDVARARLNQAVASFAAHSGPLKPHFAYGELSKAEYERAHAMHVANHCSAFDIKPPAA
;
A
#
# COMPACT_ATOMS: atom_id res chain seq x y z
N MET A 1 18.22 36.20 14.23
CA MET A 1 17.36 35.86 13.06
C MET A 1 16.92 34.41 13.25
N SER A 2 15.66 34.25 13.65
CA SER A 2 15.09 32.96 14.00
C SER A 2 14.53 32.33 12.72
N PHE A 3 15.15 31.28 12.23
CA PHE A 3 14.59 30.48 11.16
C PHE A 3 13.46 29.63 11.73
N GLY A 4 12.22 30.08 11.51
CA GLY A 4 11.05 29.29 11.77
C GLY A 4 11.06 28.07 10.85
N ALA A 5 11.25 26.88 11.44
CA ALA A 5 10.97 25.63 10.75
C ALA A 5 9.48 25.61 10.41
N ALA A 6 9.15 25.75 9.14
CA ALA A 6 7.79 25.51 8.67
C ALA A 6 7.47 24.04 8.99
N HIS A 7 6.61 23.84 9.97
CA HIS A 7 6.02 22.54 10.24
C HIS A 7 5.22 22.16 8.98
N ALA A 8 5.74 21.22 8.22
CA ALA A 8 4.98 20.62 7.12
C ALA A 8 3.71 20.05 7.77
N ALA A 9 2.55 20.58 7.39
CA ALA A 9 1.27 20.04 7.83
C ALA A 9 1.26 18.54 7.49
N SER A 10 0.97 17.69 8.47
CA SER A 10 0.88 16.26 8.26
C SER A 10 -0.20 16.01 7.19
N ILE A 11 0.20 15.46 6.05
CA ILE A 11 -0.75 15.02 5.03
C ILE A 11 -1.34 13.73 5.58
N ASP A 12 -2.59 13.77 5.96
CA ASP A 12 -3.34 12.60 6.41
C ASP A 12 -4.71 12.66 5.74
N ARG A 13 -4.74 12.21 4.50
CA ARG A 13 -5.99 12.13 3.74
C ARG A 13 -6.74 10.86 4.10
N GLU A 14 -7.97 10.99 4.56
CA GLU A 14 -8.84 9.83 4.76
C GLU A 14 -9.33 9.30 3.41
N LEU A 15 -8.71 8.21 2.93
CA LEU A 15 -9.10 7.55 1.71
C LEU A 15 -9.86 6.26 2.01
N VAL A 16 -11.12 6.21 1.56
CA VAL A 16 -11.94 5.00 1.55
C VAL A 16 -12.18 4.63 0.09
N LEU A 17 -11.40 3.67 -0.39
CA LEU A 17 -11.43 3.20 -1.78
C LEU A 17 -11.91 1.76 -1.79
N PRO A 18 -13.19 1.50 -2.12
CA PRO A 18 -13.84 0.19 -1.91
C PRO A 18 -13.34 -0.91 -2.87
N SER A 19 -12.60 -0.57 -3.92
CA SER A 19 -12.07 -1.54 -4.86
C SER A 19 -10.62 -1.23 -5.26
N LEU A 20 -9.90 -2.27 -5.68
CA LEU A 20 -8.54 -2.13 -6.19
C LEU A 20 -8.49 -1.23 -7.43
N ALA A 21 -9.53 -1.27 -8.27
CA ALA A 21 -9.63 -0.37 -9.43
C ALA A 21 -9.67 1.11 -9.02
N GLN A 22 -10.42 1.46 -7.96
CA GLN A 22 -10.45 2.84 -7.44
C GLN A 22 -9.13 3.22 -6.77
N ALA A 23 -8.49 2.30 -6.07
CA ALA A 23 -7.16 2.54 -5.52
C ALA A 23 -6.12 2.80 -6.63
N MET A 24 -6.18 2.06 -7.73
CA MET A 24 -5.32 2.29 -8.89
C MET A 24 -5.62 3.60 -9.63
N ALA A 25 -6.87 4.04 -9.68
CA ALA A 25 -7.22 5.36 -10.21
C ALA A 25 -6.59 6.50 -9.37
N GLU A 26 -6.54 6.36 -8.04
CA GLU A 26 -5.83 7.30 -7.18
C GLU A 26 -4.31 7.26 -7.38
N VAL A 27 -3.73 6.07 -7.57
CA VAL A 27 -2.32 5.92 -7.95
C VAL A 27 -2.02 6.66 -9.25
N ASP A 28 -2.87 6.54 -10.26
CA ASP A 28 -2.70 7.23 -11.54
C ASP A 28 -2.82 8.74 -11.40
N ARG A 29 -3.79 9.23 -10.60
CA ARG A 29 -3.96 10.65 -10.30
C ARG A 29 -2.70 11.25 -9.67
N LEU A 30 -2.16 10.60 -8.65
CA LEU A 30 -0.93 11.04 -7.99
C LEU A 30 0.29 10.95 -8.92
N SER A 31 0.38 9.89 -9.72
CA SER A 31 1.52 9.67 -10.61
C SER A 31 1.59 10.63 -11.80
N GLN A 32 0.49 11.28 -12.16
CA GLN A 32 0.44 12.31 -13.21
C GLN A 32 0.78 13.71 -12.70
N ALA A 33 0.88 13.90 -11.40
CA ALA A 33 1.17 15.20 -10.81
C ALA A 33 2.61 15.63 -11.09
N GLN A 34 2.81 16.92 -11.33
CA GLN A 34 4.16 17.50 -11.51
C GLN A 34 4.99 17.45 -10.22
N ALA A 35 4.34 17.58 -9.08
CA ALA A 35 4.98 17.50 -7.77
C ALA A 35 4.01 16.98 -6.71
N LEU A 36 4.55 16.18 -5.80
CA LEU A 36 3.83 15.65 -4.64
C LEU A 36 4.42 16.24 -3.36
N SER A 37 3.57 16.51 -2.39
CA SER A 37 3.93 16.57 -0.98
C SER A 37 3.80 15.20 -0.36
N SER A 38 4.63 14.91 0.64
CA SER A 38 4.67 13.61 1.31
C SER A 38 4.82 13.81 2.81
N SER A 39 4.16 12.96 3.61
CA SER A 39 4.34 12.85 5.06
C SER A 39 5.21 11.65 5.47
N VAL A 40 5.81 10.94 4.51
CA VAL A 40 6.61 9.73 4.71
C VAL A 40 7.99 9.87 4.10
N ASP A 41 8.92 9.00 4.53
CA ASP A 41 10.31 9.02 4.06
C ASP A 41 10.49 8.36 2.69
N TRP A 42 9.64 7.39 2.36
CA TRP A 42 9.70 6.74 1.05
C TRP A 42 9.28 7.69 -0.06
N THR A 43 9.98 7.62 -1.17
CA THR A 43 9.54 8.28 -2.41
C THR A 43 8.24 7.66 -2.91
N TRP A 44 7.51 8.38 -3.76
CA TRP A 44 6.31 7.83 -4.39
C TRP A 44 6.60 6.53 -5.15
N ALA A 45 7.73 6.48 -5.88
CA ALA A 45 8.14 5.28 -6.59
C ALA A 45 8.42 4.08 -5.65
N GLN A 46 9.11 4.31 -4.52
CA GLN A 46 9.32 3.26 -3.52
C GLN A 46 8.01 2.79 -2.88
N THR A 47 7.08 3.70 -2.64
CA THR A 47 5.74 3.37 -2.14
C THR A 47 4.98 2.45 -3.11
N LEU A 48 5.04 2.72 -4.41
CA LEU A 48 4.45 1.85 -5.43
C LEU A 48 5.15 0.49 -5.52
N GLU A 49 6.48 0.46 -5.37
CA GLU A 49 7.24 -0.80 -5.30
C GLU A 49 6.79 -1.64 -4.10
N HIS A 50 6.61 -1.04 -2.93
CA HIS A 50 6.10 -1.72 -1.74
C HIS A 50 4.68 -2.26 -1.94
N CYS A 51 3.78 -1.48 -2.54
CA CYS A 51 2.43 -1.94 -2.87
C CYS A 51 2.47 -3.14 -3.84
N ALA A 52 3.35 -3.10 -4.84
CA ALA A 52 3.54 -4.22 -5.76
C ALA A 52 4.03 -5.49 -5.03
N GLN A 53 5.03 -5.37 -4.14
CA GLN A 53 5.50 -6.49 -3.33
C GLN A 53 4.37 -7.14 -2.53
N SER A 54 3.52 -6.34 -1.89
CA SER A 54 2.38 -6.84 -1.11
C SER A 54 1.43 -7.68 -1.95
N ILE A 55 1.11 -7.23 -3.15
CA ILE A 55 0.23 -7.96 -4.07
C ILE A 55 0.93 -9.23 -4.59
N GLU A 56 2.18 -9.15 -4.99
CA GLU A 56 2.98 -10.29 -5.47
C GLU A 56 3.06 -11.40 -4.42
N TYR A 57 3.29 -11.05 -3.16
CA TYR A 57 3.38 -12.03 -2.06
C TYR A 57 2.05 -12.72 -1.74
N SER A 58 0.91 -12.14 -2.05
CA SER A 58 -0.37 -12.82 -1.92
C SER A 58 -0.48 -14.06 -2.83
N MET A 59 0.26 -14.07 -3.94
CA MET A 59 0.31 -15.19 -4.89
C MET A 59 1.52 -16.11 -4.66
N THR A 60 2.65 -15.57 -4.22
CA THR A 60 3.92 -16.30 -4.11
C THR A 60 4.29 -16.74 -2.69
N GLY A 61 3.75 -16.08 -1.69
CA GLY A 61 4.02 -16.29 -0.27
C GLY A 61 4.83 -15.16 0.37
N TYR A 62 4.44 -14.78 1.57
CA TYR A 62 5.15 -13.77 2.37
C TYR A 62 6.39 -14.39 3.02
N PRO A 63 7.55 -13.69 3.03
CA PRO A 63 8.81 -14.28 3.52
C PRO A 63 8.80 -14.62 5.01
N GLU A 64 8.22 -13.75 5.85
CA GLU A 64 8.19 -13.92 7.30
C GLU A 64 6.77 -13.77 7.86
N PRO A 65 5.95 -14.83 7.82
CA PRO A 65 4.60 -14.78 8.38
C PRO A 65 4.64 -14.72 9.92
N LYS A 66 3.66 -14.01 10.51
CA LYS A 66 3.38 -14.09 11.94
C LYS A 66 2.94 -15.51 12.31
N SER A 67 3.00 -15.84 13.61
CA SER A 67 2.54 -17.15 14.06
C SER A 67 1.06 -17.42 13.72
N ALA A 68 0.71 -18.67 13.54
CA ALA A 68 -0.68 -19.06 13.26
C ALA A 68 -1.63 -18.56 14.36
N LEU A 69 -1.22 -18.60 15.64
CA LEU A 69 -2.01 -18.06 16.73
C LEU A 69 -2.29 -16.56 16.55
N PHE A 70 -1.29 -15.77 16.17
CA PHE A 70 -1.46 -14.34 15.90
C PHE A 70 -2.43 -14.12 14.74
N GLN A 71 -2.25 -14.84 13.64
CA GLN A 71 -3.07 -14.72 12.44
C GLN A 71 -4.55 -15.05 12.73
N HIS A 72 -4.81 -16.12 13.49
CA HIS A 72 -6.18 -16.55 13.82
C HIS A 72 -6.85 -15.75 14.94
N THR A 73 -6.12 -14.88 15.62
CA THR A 73 -6.64 -14.05 16.72
C THR A 73 -6.53 -12.56 16.37
N VAL A 74 -5.43 -11.93 16.75
CA VAL A 74 -5.21 -10.47 16.57
C VAL A 74 -5.28 -10.07 15.11
N GLY A 75 -4.67 -10.85 14.22
CA GLY A 75 -4.66 -10.58 12.78
C GLY A 75 -6.06 -10.64 12.15
N ALA A 76 -6.82 -11.67 12.45
CA ALA A 76 -8.19 -11.83 11.95
C ALA A 76 -9.11 -10.73 12.45
N LEU A 77 -9.01 -10.35 13.73
CA LEU A 77 -9.79 -9.23 14.30
C LEU A 77 -9.40 -7.89 13.69
N ALA A 78 -8.11 -7.65 13.46
CA ALA A 78 -7.63 -6.44 12.81
C ALA A 78 -8.18 -6.33 11.38
N PHE A 79 -8.11 -7.41 10.59
CA PHE A 79 -8.68 -7.44 9.25
C PHE A 79 -10.19 -7.18 9.24
N ALA A 80 -10.94 -7.84 10.13
CA ALA A 80 -12.39 -7.64 10.25
C ALA A 80 -12.72 -6.16 10.59
N ALA A 81 -11.97 -5.54 11.49
CA ALA A 81 -12.15 -4.13 11.85
C ALA A 81 -11.84 -3.19 10.67
N PHE A 82 -10.77 -3.44 9.92
CA PHE A 82 -10.43 -2.68 8.71
C PHE A 82 -11.49 -2.85 7.62
N ALA A 83 -11.91 -4.09 7.38
CA ALA A 83 -12.96 -4.39 6.41
C ALA A 83 -14.29 -3.71 6.76
N ALA A 84 -14.66 -3.66 8.05
CA ALA A 84 -15.87 -2.97 8.50
C ALA A 84 -15.80 -1.46 8.29
N ARG A 85 -14.61 -0.85 8.47
CA ARG A 85 -14.39 0.59 8.25
C ARG A 85 -14.13 0.94 6.78
N GLY A 86 -13.84 -0.04 5.94
CA GLY A 86 -13.44 0.16 4.54
C GLY A 86 -12.06 0.81 4.37
N ARG A 87 -11.26 0.90 5.44
CA ARG A 87 -9.90 1.47 5.42
C ARG A 87 -8.98 0.77 6.41
N MET A 88 -7.72 0.67 6.00
CA MET A 88 -6.62 0.15 6.79
C MET A 88 -5.78 1.31 7.32
N THR A 89 -5.20 1.12 8.50
CA THR A 89 -4.19 2.03 9.07
C THR A 89 -3.05 1.20 9.62
N HIS A 90 -1.86 1.43 9.11
CA HIS A 90 -0.60 0.82 9.59
C HIS A 90 0.57 1.76 9.32
N GLY A 91 1.76 1.42 9.82
CA GLY A 91 2.96 2.21 9.59
C GLY A 91 3.28 2.34 8.09
N LEU A 92 3.49 3.58 7.63
CA LEU A 92 3.64 3.90 6.21
C LEU A 92 5.11 3.86 5.74
N ASN A 93 6.06 3.72 6.68
CA ASN A 93 7.49 3.54 6.43
C ASN A 93 7.98 2.14 6.85
N GLU A 94 7.07 1.19 6.99
CA GLU A 94 7.39 -0.16 7.47
C GLU A 94 7.42 -1.14 6.29
N PRO A 95 8.57 -1.80 6.02
CA PRO A 95 8.64 -2.84 5.00
C PRO A 95 7.85 -4.08 5.43
N ILE A 96 7.43 -4.87 4.45
CA ILE A 96 6.89 -6.20 4.71
C ILE A 96 7.99 -7.06 5.35
N PRO A 97 7.70 -7.75 6.48
CA PRO A 97 8.70 -8.57 7.15
C PRO A 97 9.40 -9.55 6.21
N GLY A 98 10.74 -9.52 6.21
CA GLY A 98 11.57 -10.38 5.35
C GLY A 98 11.55 -10.06 3.86
N ALA A 99 10.84 -9.01 3.43
CA ALA A 99 10.82 -8.59 2.03
C ALA A 99 12.18 -8.08 1.57
N LYS A 100 12.42 -8.18 0.25
CA LYS A 100 13.59 -7.52 -0.35
C LYS A 100 13.50 -6.01 -0.09
N PRO A 101 14.63 -5.37 0.26
CA PRO A 101 14.67 -3.92 0.42
C PRO A 101 14.14 -3.20 -0.82
N LEU A 102 13.44 -2.08 -0.61
CA LEU A 102 13.00 -1.22 -1.70
C LEU A 102 14.21 -0.61 -2.42
N SER A 103 14.08 -0.49 -3.72
CA SER A 103 15.15 0.04 -4.56
C SER A 103 15.33 1.53 -4.31
N PRO A 104 16.52 2.01 -3.87
CA PRO A 104 16.70 3.40 -3.49
C PRO A 104 16.53 4.39 -4.65
N ASN A 105 16.76 3.94 -5.88
CA ASN A 105 16.72 4.75 -7.10
C ASN A 105 15.73 4.24 -8.14
N ILE A 106 14.68 3.57 -7.72
CA ILE A 106 13.66 3.09 -8.67
C ILE A 106 12.98 4.29 -9.36
N SER A 107 12.85 4.23 -10.68
CA SER A 107 12.10 5.26 -11.39
C SER A 107 10.59 5.06 -11.21
N LEU A 108 9.83 6.16 -11.32
CA LEU A 108 8.37 6.11 -11.22
C LEU A 108 7.76 5.18 -12.28
N ASP A 109 8.25 5.24 -13.50
CA ASP A 109 7.72 4.40 -14.59
C ASP A 109 7.91 2.91 -14.32
N VAL A 110 9.09 2.50 -13.81
CA VAL A 110 9.38 1.12 -13.45
C VAL A 110 8.48 0.66 -12.28
N ALA A 111 8.33 1.49 -11.25
CA ALA A 111 7.50 1.17 -10.10
C ALA A 111 6.01 1.05 -10.48
N ARG A 112 5.50 1.97 -11.31
CA ARG A 112 4.13 1.92 -11.84
C ARG A 112 3.90 0.69 -12.70
N ALA A 113 4.82 0.38 -13.61
CA ALA A 113 4.72 -0.81 -14.46
C ALA A 113 4.66 -2.08 -13.62
N ARG A 114 5.50 -2.19 -12.59
CA ARG A 114 5.50 -3.33 -11.65
C ARG A 114 4.18 -3.44 -10.90
N LEU A 115 3.67 -2.34 -10.34
CA LEU A 115 2.39 -2.36 -9.62
C LEU A 115 1.23 -2.74 -10.55
N ASN A 116 1.16 -2.17 -11.75
CA ASN A 116 0.15 -2.53 -12.74
C ASN A 116 0.22 -4.02 -13.12
N GLN A 117 1.45 -4.55 -13.30
CA GLN A 117 1.65 -5.97 -13.58
C GLN A 117 1.22 -6.85 -12.41
N ALA A 118 1.52 -6.45 -11.16
CA ALA A 118 1.10 -7.19 -9.96
C ALA A 118 -0.43 -7.25 -9.86
N VAL A 119 -1.11 -6.13 -10.08
CA VAL A 119 -2.59 -6.05 -10.10
C VAL A 119 -3.18 -6.92 -11.20
N ALA A 120 -2.65 -6.86 -12.41
CA ALA A 120 -3.10 -7.68 -13.54
C ALA A 120 -2.89 -9.18 -13.27
N SER A 121 -1.73 -9.55 -12.72
CA SER A 121 -1.42 -10.93 -12.34
C SER A 121 -2.34 -11.44 -11.25
N PHE A 122 -2.63 -10.61 -10.22
CA PHE A 122 -3.59 -10.96 -9.17
C PHE A 122 -5.00 -11.15 -9.73
N ALA A 123 -5.45 -10.26 -10.62
CA ALA A 123 -6.76 -10.38 -11.25
C ALA A 123 -6.91 -11.70 -12.04
N ALA A 124 -5.88 -12.06 -12.80
CA ALA A 124 -5.84 -13.29 -13.61
C ALA A 124 -5.56 -14.55 -12.78
N HIS A 125 -5.11 -14.43 -11.53
CA HIS A 125 -4.71 -15.57 -10.71
C HIS A 125 -5.91 -16.46 -10.38
N SER A 126 -5.84 -17.72 -10.77
CA SER A 126 -6.89 -18.73 -10.53
C SER A 126 -6.47 -19.82 -9.53
N GLY A 127 -5.19 -19.85 -9.15
CA GLY A 127 -4.67 -20.79 -8.16
C GLY A 127 -4.96 -20.37 -6.72
N PRO A 128 -4.58 -21.22 -5.73
CA PRO A 128 -4.70 -20.86 -4.33
C PRO A 128 -3.80 -19.67 -3.99
N LEU A 129 -4.34 -18.70 -3.28
CA LEU A 129 -3.57 -17.61 -2.72
C LEU A 129 -2.83 -18.07 -1.45
N LYS A 130 -1.74 -17.42 -1.13
CA LYS A 130 -0.94 -17.70 0.06
C LYS A 130 -1.50 -16.95 1.27
N PRO A 131 -1.37 -17.48 2.49
CA PRO A 131 -1.79 -16.76 3.69
C PRO A 131 -1.11 -15.40 3.79
N HIS A 132 -1.86 -14.38 4.17
CA HIS A 132 -1.30 -13.06 4.46
C HIS A 132 -0.42 -13.13 5.70
N PHE A 133 0.72 -12.44 5.72
CA PHE A 133 1.70 -12.55 6.82
C PHE A 133 1.11 -12.23 8.20
N ALA A 134 0.11 -11.36 8.29
CA ALA A 134 -0.53 -10.95 9.54
C ALA A 134 -1.97 -11.46 9.71
N TYR A 135 -2.75 -11.57 8.63
CA TYR A 135 -4.18 -11.88 8.71
C TYR A 135 -4.50 -13.35 8.46
N GLY A 136 -3.54 -14.15 8.01
CA GLY A 136 -3.74 -15.56 7.68
C GLY A 136 -4.41 -15.78 6.34
N GLU A 137 -5.17 -16.85 6.22
CA GLU A 137 -5.84 -17.20 4.96
C GLU A 137 -6.94 -16.19 4.63
N LEU A 138 -6.91 -15.68 3.42
CA LEU A 138 -7.91 -14.78 2.86
C LEU A 138 -8.39 -15.33 1.52
N SER A 139 -9.69 -15.26 1.28
CA SER A 139 -10.27 -15.48 -0.05
C SER A 139 -9.80 -14.42 -1.05
N LYS A 140 -9.99 -14.67 -2.34
CA LYS A 140 -9.61 -13.70 -3.38
C LYS A 140 -10.35 -12.36 -3.20
N ALA A 141 -11.62 -12.39 -2.82
CA ALA A 141 -12.40 -11.18 -2.57
C ALA A 141 -11.89 -10.40 -1.33
N GLU A 142 -11.48 -11.11 -0.27
CA GLU A 142 -10.88 -10.48 0.90
C GLU A 142 -9.50 -9.89 0.58
N TYR A 143 -8.69 -10.59 -0.23
CA TYR A 143 -7.42 -10.05 -0.70
C TYR A 143 -7.60 -8.81 -1.59
N GLU A 144 -8.59 -8.79 -2.48
CA GLU A 144 -8.88 -7.59 -3.27
C GLU A 144 -9.18 -6.39 -2.37
N ARG A 145 -10.01 -6.59 -1.34
CA ARG A 145 -10.28 -5.53 -0.34
C ARG A 145 -9.04 -5.16 0.45
N ALA A 146 -8.24 -6.13 0.90
CA ALA A 146 -7.01 -5.87 1.63
C ALA A 146 -6.03 -5.06 0.79
N HIS A 147 -5.84 -5.42 -0.47
CA HIS A 147 -4.97 -4.69 -1.39
C HIS A 147 -5.49 -3.27 -1.69
N ALA A 148 -6.80 -3.12 -1.90
CA ALA A 148 -7.40 -1.79 -2.08
C ALA A 148 -7.17 -0.88 -0.86
N MET A 149 -7.44 -1.39 0.34
CA MET A 149 -7.21 -0.65 1.59
C MET A 149 -5.72 -0.35 1.84
N HIS A 150 -4.84 -1.29 1.50
CA HIS A 150 -3.39 -1.13 1.64
C HIS A 150 -2.85 -0.03 0.72
N VAL A 151 -3.20 -0.07 -0.56
CA VAL A 151 -2.83 0.96 -1.53
C VAL A 151 -3.41 2.32 -1.13
N ALA A 152 -4.69 2.37 -0.73
CA ALA A 152 -5.33 3.60 -0.27
C ALA A 152 -4.62 4.20 0.96
N ASN A 153 -4.22 3.37 1.93
CA ASN A 153 -3.48 3.81 3.11
C ASN A 153 -2.13 4.44 2.72
N HIS A 154 -1.40 3.84 1.80
CA HIS A 154 -0.15 4.43 1.31
C HIS A 154 -0.37 5.69 0.47
N CYS A 155 -1.42 5.76 -0.35
CA CYS A 155 -1.79 6.98 -1.08
C CYS A 155 -2.15 8.14 -0.15
N SER A 156 -2.67 7.88 1.05
CA SER A 156 -3.07 8.91 2.02
C SER A 156 -1.91 9.79 2.48
N ALA A 157 -0.67 9.28 2.40
CA ALA A 157 0.55 9.99 2.76
C ALA A 157 1.03 11.01 1.70
N PHE A 158 0.37 11.05 0.54
CA PHE A 158 0.75 11.91 -0.58
C PHE A 158 -0.38 12.82 -1.01
N ASP A 159 -0.05 14.03 -1.43
CA ASP A 159 -1.01 14.93 -2.08
C ASP A 159 -0.33 15.76 -3.18
N ILE A 160 -1.14 16.22 -4.13
CA ILE A 160 -0.65 17.05 -5.23
C ILE A 160 -0.32 18.44 -4.70
N LYS A 161 0.92 18.88 -4.93
CA LYS A 161 1.29 20.26 -4.62
C LYS A 161 0.56 21.22 -5.57
N PRO A 162 -0.04 22.30 -5.05
CA PRO A 162 -0.54 23.35 -5.91
C PRO A 162 0.61 23.93 -6.74
N PRO A 163 0.34 24.41 -7.96
CA PRO A 163 1.33 25.13 -8.73
C PRO A 163 1.87 26.31 -7.94
N ALA A 164 3.16 26.58 -8.04
CA ALA A 164 3.76 27.77 -7.46
C ALA A 164 3.06 29.01 -8.04
N ALA A 165 2.62 29.91 -7.16
CA ALA A 165 2.01 31.18 -7.54
C ALA A 165 3.01 32.11 -8.22
#